data_f63e3f881344caf66068c8ea8bc20485
#
_entry.id   f63e3f881344caf66068c8ea8bc20485
#
_cell.length_a   1.000
_cell.length_b   1.000
_cell.length_c   1.000
_cell.angle_alpha   90.00
_cell.angle_beta   90.00
_cell.angle_gamma   90.00
#
_symmetry.space_group_name_H-M   'P 1'
#
loop_
_entity.id
_entity.type
_entity.pdbx_description
1 polymer ?
#
loop_
_entity_poly.entity_id
_entity_poly.type
_entity_poly.pdbx_seq_one_letter_code
_entity_poly.pdbx_strand_id
1 'polypeptide(L)'
;MIRPDYIQFKEFYHYGIPRRSGRYLWGSGDRPFQSASPALSVYNTAAIKEKTITPDIKESAKESNSKLFGLENRLKSLESIERKINKKEIENGKTEKEAAESILDSVRYTTISDTKNFVSSYEKFKNSMEKKGYTETECKNYFELFNRGIVKHKAVQSLFETKDGFKFEVQFQTPESQHAKTKKIPLYEERRKVGIDDKRARELESEMEKLALEIPDPPRIDEIKSHSSKNLKHSNEIEVKFKMTNEIYHHGIIGMKWGVR
;
A
#
# COMPACT_ATOMS: atom_id res chain seq x y z
N MET A 1 11.93 30.61 24.07
CA MET A 1 12.25 29.33 23.42
C MET A 1 10.92 28.76 22.88
N ILE A 2 10.62 29.00 21.61
CA ILE A 2 9.34 28.62 20.96
C ILE A 2 9.47 27.15 20.58
N ARG A 3 8.55 26.32 21.07
CA ARG A 3 8.57 24.87 20.79
C ARG A 3 8.32 24.62 19.30
N PRO A 4 9.14 23.80 18.62
CA PRO A 4 8.97 23.52 17.17
C PRO A 4 7.60 22.93 16.80
N ASP A 5 6.96 22.26 17.75
CA ASP A 5 5.66 21.58 17.53
C ASP A 5 4.48 22.55 17.34
N TYR A 6 4.62 23.80 17.77
CA TYR A 6 3.53 24.78 17.67
C TYR A 6 3.41 25.41 16.26
N ILE A 7 4.50 25.38 15.49
CA ILE A 7 4.52 25.95 14.13
C ILE A 7 3.85 24.99 13.15
N GLN A 8 4.04 23.67 13.30
CA GLN A 8 3.41 22.68 12.43
C GLN A 8 1.88 22.66 12.55
N PHE A 9 1.33 22.87 13.76
CA PHE A 9 -0.11 22.94 13.94
C PHE A 9 -0.78 24.17 13.31
N LYS A 10 -0.07 25.28 13.18
CA LYS A 10 -0.61 26.52 12.59
C LYS A 10 -0.76 26.44 11.06
N GLU A 11 0.13 25.71 10.38
CA GLU A 11 0.04 25.53 8.93
C GLU A 11 -1.11 24.62 8.52
N PHE A 12 -1.50 23.67 9.36
CA PHE A 12 -2.62 22.74 9.07
C PHE A 12 -4.01 23.38 9.21
N TYR A 13 -4.16 24.50 9.92
CA TYR A 13 -5.44 25.16 10.12
C TYR A 13 -5.82 26.15 9.02
N HIS A 14 -4.97 26.41 8.03
CA HIS A 14 -5.12 27.53 7.11
C HIS A 14 -5.32 27.17 5.63
N TYR A 15 -5.75 25.96 5.31
CA TYR A 15 -6.16 25.61 3.93
C TYR A 15 -7.63 25.96 3.63
N GLY A 16 -8.06 27.15 4.05
CA GLY A 16 -9.31 27.72 3.61
C GLY A 16 -9.06 28.74 2.50
N ILE A 17 -9.71 28.62 1.35
CA ILE A 17 -9.72 29.68 0.33
C ILE A 17 -10.47 30.87 0.92
N PRO A 18 -9.85 32.09 1.01
CA PRO A 18 -10.53 33.29 1.50
C PRO A 18 -11.75 33.59 0.65
N ARG A 19 -12.94 33.59 1.23
CA ARG A 19 -14.16 33.99 0.52
C ARG A 19 -14.33 35.50 0.53
N ARG A 20 -14.69 36.04 -0.63
CA ARG A 20 -15.01 37.47 -0.84
C ARG A 20 -16.37 37.90 -0.23
N SER A 21 -17.07 37.04 0.49
CA SER A 21 -18.42 37.32 0.99
C SER A 21 -18.50 38.21 2.24
N GLY A 22 -17.37 38.61 2.82
CA GLY A 22 -17.29 39.53 3.97
C GLY A 22 -17.95 39.03 5.27
N ARG A 23 -18.60 37.88 5.27
CA ARG A 23 -19.38 37.38 6.41
C ARG A 23 -18.56 36.52 7.39
N TYR A 24 -17.51 35.88 6.90
CA TYR A 24 -16.56 35.13 7.71
C TYR A 24 -15.17 35.27 7.10
N LEU A 25 -14.18 35.59 7.89
CA LEU A 25 -12.76 35.71 7.47
C LEU A 25 -12.22 34.39 6.86
N TRP A 26 -12.83 33.28 7.21
CA TRP A 26 -12.52 31.91 6.78
C TRP A 26 -13.78 31.29 6.19
N GLY A 27 -13.86 31.31 4.87
CA GLY A 27 -15.08 30.98 4.15
C GLY A 27 -15.75 29.66 4.57
N SER A 28 -16.99 29.76 4.99
CA SER A 28 -17.89 28.64 4.91
C SER A 28 -18.20 28.39 3.43
N GLY A 29 -17.65 27.31 2.85
CA GLY A 29 -18.11 26.79 1.58
C GLY A 29 -19.57 26.39 1.65
N ASP A 30 -20.13 25.87 0.57
CA ASP A 30 -21.47 25.26 0.55
C ASP A 30 -21.61 24.12 1.58
N ARG A 31 -20.49 23.79 2.24
CA ARG A 31 -20.42 22.92 3.42
C ARG A 31 -19.96 23.78 4.62
N PRO A 32 -20.88 24.19 5.50
CA PRO A 32 -20.59 25.09 6.64
C PRO A 32 -19.64 24.49 7.70
N PHE A 33 -19.42 23.19 7.66
CA PHE A 33 -18.39 22.47 8.39
C PHE A 33 -17.54 21.81 7.33
N GLN A 34 -16.37 22.41 6.99
CA GLN A 34 -15.35 21.68 6.29
C GLN A 34 -14.82 20.59 7.23
N SER A 35 -15.52 19.46 7.26
CA SER A 35 -14.87 18.23 7.66
C SER A 35 -13.64 18.11 6.76
N ALA A 36 -12.46 17.90 7.36
CA ALA A 36 -11.26 17.61 6.62
C ALA A 36 -11.61 16.58 5.55
N SER A 37 -11.13 16.77 4.30
CA SER A 37 -11.43 15.79 3.25
C SER A 37 -11.12 14.39 3.78
N PRO A 38 -11.87 13.34 3.41
CA PRO A 38 -11.58 11.98 3.87
C PRO A 38 -10.12 11.59 3.65
N ALA A 39 -9.51 12.05 2.57
CA ALA A 39 -8.07 11.87 2.30
C ALA A 39 -7.18 12.54 3.36
N LEU A 40 -7.48 13.77 3.74
CA LEU A 40 -6.74 14.49 4.78
C LEU A 40 -6.91 13.83 6.15
N SER A 41 -8.09 13.31 6.45
CA SER A 41 -8.36 12.56 7.69
C SER A 41 -7.49 11.29 7.74
N VAL A 42 -7.43 10.51 6.65
CA VAL A 42 -6.55 9.33 6.53
C VAL A 42 -5.08 9.72 6.71
N TYR A 43 -4.62 10.78 6.04
CA TYR A 43 -3.24 11.26 6.15
C TYR A 43 -2.88 11.67 7.57
N ASN A 44 -3.69 12.48 8.23
CA ASN A 44 -3.45 12.95 9.59
C ASN A 44 -3.41 11.80 10.60
N THR A 45 -4.35 10.85 10.49
CA THR A 45 -4.36 9.65 11.31
C THR A 45 -3.07 8.85 11.11
N ALA A 46 -2.67 8.62 9.86
CA ALA A 46 -1.45 7.91 9.50
C ALA A 46 -0.20 8.62 10.06
N ALA A 47 -0.11 9.95 9.95
CA ALA A 47 1.00 10.75 10.44
C ALA A 47 1.15 10.73 11.98
N ILE A 48 0.04 10.57 12.70
CA ILE A 48 0.06 10.40 14.16
C ILE A 48 0.51 8.98 14.50
N LYS A 49 -0.10 7.97 13.89
CA LYS A 49 0.16 6.55 14.17
C LYS A 49 1.58 6.12 13.82
N GLU A 50 2.13 6.62 12.73
CA GLU A 50 3.50 6.26 12.32
C GLU A 50 4.55 6.63 13.36
N LYS A 51 4.33 7.67 14.17
CA LYS A 51 5.28 8.11 15.21
C LYS A 51 5.46 7.05 16.29
N THR A 52 4.42 6.29 16.61
CA THR A 52 4.47 5.18 17.58
C THR A 52 4.90 3.87 16.93
N ILE A 53 4.46 3.62 15.70
CA ILE A 53 4.76 2.38 14.98
C ILE A 53 6.22 2.32 14.52
N THR A 54 6.79 3.44 14.05
CA THR A 54 8.14 3.46 13.46
C THR A 54 9.25 2.99 14.43
N PRO A 55 9.28 3.36 15.72
CA PRO A 55 10.25 2.82 16.68
C PRO A 55 10.16 1.29 16.80
N ASP A 56 8.95 0.75 16.92
CA ASP A 56 8.71 -0.69 17.07
C ASP A 56 9.13 -1.47 15.80
N ILE A 57 8.87 -0.92 14.63
CA ILE A 57 9.34 -1.47 13.34
C ILE A 57 10.87 -1.49 13.27
N LYS A 58 11.55 -0.41 13.71
CA LYS A 58 13.01 -0.35 13.72
C LYS A 58 13.61 -1.42 14.63
N GLU A 59 13.04 -1.60 15.81
CA GLU A 59 13.48 -2.61 16.77
C GLU A 59 13.23 -4.02 16.23
N SER A 60 12.03 -4.29 15.72
CA SER A 60 11.67 -5.60 15.14
C SER A 60 12.53 -5.95 13.93
N ALA A 61 12.86 -4.97 13.09
CA ALA A 61 13.80 -5.17 11.98
C ALA A 61 15.19 -5.56 12.49
N LYS A 62 15.69 -4.91 13.55
CA LYS A 62 16.98 -5.25 14.18
C LYS A 62 16.95 -6.67 14.76
N GLU A 63 15.91 -7.03 15.53
CA GLU A 63 15.75 -8.35 16.14
C GLU A 63 15.66 -9.48 15.09
N SER A 64 15.10 -9.19 13.94
CA SER A 64 14.96 -10.13 12.82
C SER A 64 16.16 -10.18 11.87
N ASN A 65 17.24 -9.43 12.16
CA ASN A 65 18.37 -9.23 11.24
C ASN A 65 17.97 -8.71 9.85
N SER A 66 16.92 -7.89 9.80
CA SER A 66 16.44 -7.24 8.57
C SER A 66 16.87 -5.78 8.53
N LYS A 67 17.01 -5.24 7.33
CA LYS A 67 17.28 -3.81 7.11
C LYS A 67 16.01 -3.11 6.63
N LEU A 68 15.72 -1.94 7.17
CA LEU A 68 14.66 -1.09 6.65
C LEU A 68 15.13 -0.40 5.36
N PHE A 69 14.24 -0.31 4.38
CA PHE A 69 14.49 0.33 3.10
C PHE A 69 13.43 1.40 2.83
N GLY A 70 13.88 2.58 2.35
CA GLY A 70 12.98 3.65 1.93
C GLY A 70 12.11 4.18 3.09
N LEU A 71 12.67 4.28 4.30
CA LEU A 71 11.94 4.71 5.50
C LEU A 71 11.35 6.12 5.36
N GLU A 72 11.94 6.96 4.53
CA GLU A 72 11.43 8.29 4.16
C GLU A 72 10.08 8.23 3.43
N ASN A 73 9.80 7.11 2.77
CA ASN A 73 8.56 6.88 2.01
C ASN A 73 7.50 6.09 2.81
N ARG A 74 7.67 5.95 4.13
CA ARG A 74 6.77 5.15 4.98
C ARG A 74 5.35 5.70 5.08
N LEU A 75 5.23 7.02 5.01
CA LEU A 75 3.94 7.72 5.00
C LEU A 75 3.54 8.04 3.55
N LYS A 76 2.38 7.57 3.14
CA LYS A 76 1.84 7.86 1.81
C LYS A 76 1.49 9.35 1.69
N SER A 77 1.88 10.02 0.61
CA SER A 77 1.53 11.41 0.38
C SER A 77 0.02 11.61 0.25
N LEU A 78 -0.47 12.78 0.64
CA LEU A 78 -1.89 13.16 0.53
C LEU A 78 -2.40 12.97 -0.90
N GLU A 79 -1.67 13.45 -1.89
CA GLU A 79 -1.98 13.27 -3.31
C GLU A 79 -2.14 11.79 -3.72
N SER A 80 -1.29 10.91 -3.18
CA SER A 80 -1.38 9.47 -3.44
C SER A 80 -2.58 8.82 -2.76
N ILE A 81 -3.02 9.35 -1.61
CA ILE A 81 -4.24 8.91 -0.91
C ILE A 81 -5.46 9.36 -1.72
N GLU A 82 -5.54 10.63 -2.11
CA GLU A 82 -6.62 11.19 -2.94
C GLU A 82 -6.79 10.42 -4.24
N ARG A 83 -5.71 10.20 -4.97
CA ARG A 83 -5.73 9.41 -6.20
C ARG A 83 -6.24 7.98 -5.97
N LYS A 84 -5.90 7.36 -4.83
CA LYS A 84 -6.36 6.01 -4.51
C LYS A 84 -7.82 5.97 -4.11
N ILE A 85 -8.33 6.99 -3.41
CA ILE A 85 -9.74 7.16 -3.09
C ILE A 85 -10.55 7.30 -4.38
N ASN A 86 -10.20 8.27 -5.23
CA ASN A 86 -10.87 8.53 -6.50
C ASN A 86 -10.93 7.27 -7.38
N LYS A 87 -9.82 6.51 -7.44
CA LYS A 87 -9.80 5.25 -8.18
C LYS A 87 -10.79 4.23 -7.61
N LYS A 88 -10.87 4.10 -6.28
CA LYS A 88 -11.77 3.15 -5.62
C LYS A 88 -13.24 3.54 -5.73
N GLU A 89 -13.56 4.83 -5.74
CA GLU A 89 -14.91 5.33 -6.00
C GLU A 89 -15.36 4.92 -7.41
N ILE A 90 -14.53 5.20 -8.42
CA ILE A 90 -14.83 4.91 -9.82
C ILE A 90 -14.95 3.39 -10.06
N GLU A 91 -13.97 2.60 -9.58
CA GLU A 91 -13.89 1.17 -9.90
C GLU A 91 -14.89 0.31 -9.13
N ASN A 92 -15.26 0.72 -7.91
CA ASN A 92 -16.08 -0.11 -7.03
C ASN A 92 -17.43 0.52 -6.65
N GLY A 93 -17.77 1.69 -7.19
CA GLY A 93 -19.01 2.41 -6.83
C GLY A 93 -19.11 2.74 -5.34
N LYS A 94 -17.98 2.91 -4.67
CA LYS A 94 -17.92 3.26 -3.24
C LYS A 94 -18.07 4.77 -3.08
N THR A 95 -18.64 5.18 -1.96
CA THR A 95 -18.58 6.57 -1.53
C THR A 95 -17.13 6.96 -1.18
N GLU A 96 -16.79 8.25 -1.24
CA GLU A 96 -15.48 8.78 -0.86
C GLU A 96 -15.06 8.31 0.55
N LYS A 97 -16.00 8.31 1.49
CA LYS A 97 -15.78 7.84 2.86
C LYS A 97 -15.42 6.35 2.91
N GLU A 98 -16.21 5.49 2.26
CA GLU A 98 -15.92 4.04 2.20
C GLU A 98 -14.62 3.73 1.48
N ALA A 99 -14.30 4.50 0.43
CA ALA A 99 -13.04 4.40 -0.28
C ALA A 99 -11.86 4.78 0.64
N ALA A 100 -12.00 5.85 1.43
CA ALA A 100 -11.00 6.29 2.40
C ALA A 100 -10.79 5.26 3.51
N GLU A 101 -11.86 4.72 4.11
CA GLU A 101 -11.79 3.67 5.14
C GLU A 101 -11.13 2.38 4.62
N SER A 102 -11.16 2.15 3.33
CA SER A 102 -10.52 1.00 2.70
C SER A 102 -9.01 1.18 2.41
N ILE A 103 -8.41 2.33 2.76
CA ILE A 103 -6.97 2.59 2.61
C ILE A 103 -6.22 1.97 3.81
N LEU A 104 -5.61 0.81 3.61
CA LEU A 104 -4.90 0.06 4.65
C LEU A 104 -3.37 0.24 4.58
N ASP A 105 -2.87 0.94 3.58
CA ASP A 105 -1.46 1.16 3.29
C ASP A 105 -1.05 2.64 3.33
N SER A 106 -1.75 3.44 4.14
CA SER A 106 -1.39 4.84 4.39
C SER A 106 -0.05 4.96 5.12
N VAL A 107 0.27 3.98 5.97
CA VAL A 107 1.61 3.74 6.53
C VAL A 107 2.13 2.41 5.99
N ARG A 108 3.35 2.41 5.46
CA ARG A 108 3.97 1.25 4.84
C ARG A 108 5.46 1.20 5.10
N TYR A 109 5.95 0.05 5.48
CA TYR A 109 7.37 -0.22 5.68
C TYR A 109 7.86 -1.29 4.71
N THR A 110 9.14 -1.24 4.37
CA THR A 110 9.82 -2.28 3.60
C THR A 110 11.01 -2.77 4.40
N THR A 111 11.08 -4.07 4.62
CA THR A 111 12.22 -4.74 5.22
C THR A 111 12.92 -5.59 4.17
N ILE A 112 14.25 -5.63 4.25
CA ILE A 112 15.09 -6.48 3.38
C ILE A 112 15.86 -7.43 4.29
N SER A 113 15.75 -8.71 4.03
CA SER A 113 16.54 -9.75 4.69
C SER A 113 17.22 -10.65 3.67
N ASP A 114 18.34 -11.25 4.07
CA ASP A 114 19.08 -12.19 3.24
C ASP A 114 18.17 -13.32 2.75
N THR A 115 18.29 -13.69 1.47
CA THR A 115 17.45 -14.68 0.81
C THR A 115 17.48 -16.04 1.52
N LYS A 116 18.64 -16.45 2.04
CA LYS A 116 18.80 -17.73 2.77
C LYS A 116 18.07 -17.74 4.13
N ASN A 117 17.98 -16.57 4.77
CA ASN A 117 17.39 -16.42 6.11
C ASN A 117 15.99 -15.77 6.05
N PHE A 118 15.43 -15.57 4.87
CA PHE A 118 14.23 -14.78 4.65
C PHE A 118 13.05 -15.25 5.53
N VAL A 119 12.73 -16.55 5.52
CA VAL A 119 11.61 -17.12 6.30
C VAL A 119 11.84 -16.91 7.79
N SER A 120 13.03 -17.24 8.30
CA SER A 120 13.33 -17.06 9.73
C SER A 120 13.35 -15.59 10.15
N SER A 121 13.74 -14.68 9.26
CA SER A 121 13.68 -13.23 9.51
C SER A 121 12.24 -12.74 9.56
N TYR A 122 11.40 -13.19 8.64
CA TYR A 122 9.97 -12.88 8.66
C TYR A 122 9.32 -13.34 9.97
N GLU A 123 9.54 -14.60 10.38
CA GLU A 123 8.98 -15.15 11.62
C GLU A 123 9.44 -14.37 12.86
N LYS A 124 10.72 -14.05 12.97
CA LYS A 124 11.27 -13.23 14.07
C LYS A 124 10.65 -11.85 14.10
N PHE A 125 10.53 -11.20 12.94
CA PHE A 125 9.90 -9.90 12.83
C PHE A 125 8.44 -9.94 13.28
N LYS A 126 7.67 -10.89 12.79
CA LYS A 126 6.28 -11.11 13.17
C LYS A 126 6.15 -11.32 14.68
N ASN A 127 6.91 -12.25 15.25
CA ASN A 127 6.90 -12.54 16.69
C ASN A 127 7.28 -11.30 17.52
N SER A 128 8.22 -10.49 17.05
CA SER A 128 8.61 -9.24 17.72
C SER A 128 7.44 -8.24 17.70
N MET A 129 6.74 -8.08 16.59
CA MET A 129 5.57 -7.22 16.48
C MET A 129 4.42 -7.69 17.36
N GLU A 130 4.16 -8.99 17.41
CA GLU A 130 3.12 -9.59 18.27
C GLU A 130 3.41 -9.33 19.77
N LYS A 131 4.66 -9.47 20.21
CA LYS A 131 5.08 -9.12 21.59
C LYS A 131 4.85 -7.65 21.93
N LYS A 132 4.91 -6.76 20.95
CA LYS A 132 4.63 -5.33 21.09
C LYS A 132 3.13 -5.01 21.02
N GLY A 133 2.29 -6.04 20.80
CA GLY A 133 0.84 -5.93 20.81
C GLY A 133 0.21 -5.59 19.46
N TYR A 134 0.93 -5.80 18.36
CA TYR A 134 0.39 -5.77 17.00
C TYR A 134 -0.11 -7.15 16.59
N THR A 135 -1.11 -7.21 15.73
CA THR A 135 -1.63 -8.47 15.19
C THR A 135 -1.47 -8.49 13.68
N GLU A 136 -0.89 -9.55 13.13
CA GLU A 136 -0.89 -9.75 11.69
C GLU A 136 -2.28 -10.24 11.24
N THR A 137 -3.02 -9.37 10.55
CA THR A 137 -4.40 -9.66 10.12
C THR A 137 -4.49 -10.21 8.70
N GLU A 138 -3.45 -10.02 7.89
CA GLU A 138 -3.36 -10.55 6.54
C GLU A 138 -1.89 -10.78 6.19
N CYS A 139 -1.62 -11.89 5.54
CA CYS A 139 -0.32 -12.19 4.93
C CYS A 139 -0.55 -12.68 3.50
N LYS A 140 0.21 -12.13 2.56
CA LYS A 140 0.23 -12.56 1.15
C LYS A 140 1.64 -12.99 0.78
N ASN A 141 1.80 -14.27 0.48
CA ASN A 141 3.04 -14.81 -0.07
C ASN A 141 3.00 -14.72 -1.60
N TYR A 142 3.53 -13.63 -2.13
CA TYR A 142 3.58 -13.42 -3.58
C TYR A 142 4.60 -14.31 -4.31
N PHE A 143 5.53 -14.96 -3.62
CA PHE A 143 6.37 -16.02 -4.23
C PHE A 143 5.51 -17.21 -4.61
N GLU A 144 4.65 -17.70 -3.69
CA GLU A 144 3.72 -18.78 -3.96
C GLU A 144 2.75 -18.41 -5.09
N LEU A 145 2.15 -17.22 -5.02
CA LEU A 145 1.21 -16.74 -6.02
C LEU A 145 1.86 -16.56 -7.39
N PHE A 146 3.13 -16.15 -7.45
CA PHE A 146 3.89 -16.05 -8.69
C PHE A 146 4.13 -17.42 -9.31
N ASN A 147 4.54 -18.39 -8.52
CA ASN A 147 4.79 -19.77 -8.97
C ASN A 147 3.50 -20.46 -9.48
N ARG A 148 2.34 -19.99 -9.02
CA ARG A 148 1.00 -20.40 -9.52
C ARG A 148 0.54 -19.57 -10.74
N GLY A 149 1.32 -18.63 -11.23
CA GLY A 149 0.98 -17.76 -12.37
C GLY A 149 -0.11 -16.71 -12.10
N ILE A 150 -0.40 -16.43 -10.81
CA ILE A 150 -1.49 -15.53 -10.41
C ILE A 150 -1.02 -14.06 -10.41
N VAL A 151 0.25 -13.81 -10.08
CA VAL A 151 0.85 -12.48 -9.97
C VAL A 151 2.18 -12.39 -10.70
N LYS A 152 2.63 -11.16 -10.99
CA LYS A 152 3.87 -10.89 -11.74
C LYS A 152 4.97 -10.25 -10.88
N HIS A 153 4.99 -10.54 -9.56
CA HIS A 153 6.01 -10.04 -8.65
C HIS A 153 6.21 -11.01 -7.49
N LYS A 154 7.36 -10.92 -6.81
CA LYS A 154 7.74 -11.77 -5.70
C LYS A 154 8.08 -10.93 -4.47
N ALA A 155 7.39 -11.17 -3.38
CA ALA A 155 7.56 -10.55 -2.06
C ALA A 155 6.70 -11.30 -1.04
N VAL A 156 6.84 -10.99 0.24
CA VAL A 156 5.80 -11.25 1.23
C VAL A 156 5.27 -9.90 1.72
N GLN A 157 3.97 -9.80 1.88
CA GLN A 157 3.31 -8.57 2.28
C GLN A 157 2.31 -8.87 3.38
N SER A 158 2.45 -8.19 4.52
CA SER A 158 1.59 -8.36 5.66
C SER A 158 0.88 -7.07 6.04
N LEU A 159 -0.37 -7.18 6.50
CA LEU A 159 -1.08 -6.13 7.19
C LEU A 159 -1.02 -6.41 8.69
N PHE A 160 -0.48 -5.46 9.43
CA PHE A 160 -0.51 -5.45 10.88
C PHE A 160 -1.56 -4.47 11.39
N GLU A 161 -2.17 -4.81 12.51
CA GLU A 161 -3.19 -4.02 13.18
C GLU A 161 -2.73 -3.67 14.60
N THR A 162 -2.89 -2.40 14.97
CA THR A 162 -2.67 -1.91 16.33
C THR A 162 -3.85 -2.30 17.24
N LYS A 163 -3.68 -2.22 18.55
CA LYS A 163 -4.76 -2.51 19.53
C LYS A 163 -6.02 -1.66 19.33
N ASP A 164 -5.88 -0.47 18.77
CA ASP A 164 -6.99 0.44 18.47
C ASP A 164 -7.50 0.36 17.03
N GLY A 165 -7.13 -0.71 16.30
CA GLY A 165 -7.69 -1.04 14.99
C GLY A 165 -7.04 -0.35 13.79
N PHE A 166 -5.98 0.44 13.98
CA PHE A 166 -5.27 1.04 12.85
C PHE A 166 -4.43 -0.01 12.12
N LYS A 167 -4.56 -0.06 10.77
CA LYS A 167 -3.83 -1.01 9.92
C LYS A 167 -2.73 -0.35 9.14
N PHE A 168 -1.62 -1.07 9.00
CA PHE A 168 -0.47 -0.65 8.21
C PHE A 168 0.19 -1.85 7.52
N GLU A 169 0.90 -1.57 6.45
CA GLU A 169 1.52 -2.57 5.59
C GLU A 169 3.01 -2.74 5.92
N VAL A 170 3.48 -3.99 5.96
CA VAL A 170 4.90 -4.33 5.97
C VAL A 170 5.21 -5.22 4.77
N GLN A 171 6.15 -4.79 3.94
CA GLN A 171 6.65 -5.54 2.79
C GLN A 171 7.99 -6.18 3.14
N PHE A 172 8.07 -7.49 3.02
CA PHE A 172 9.29 -8.26 3.21
C PHE A 172 9.88 -8.59 1.85
N GLN A 173 11.11 -8.16 1.65
CA GLN A 173 11.84 -8.29 0.39
C GLN A 173 13.15 -9.03 0.59
N THR A 174 13.59 -9.75 -0.43
CA THR A 174 15.00 -10.14 -0.55
C THR A 174 15.78 -9.02 -1.25
N PRO A 175 17.11 -8.99 -1.21
CA PRO A 175 17.89 -8.03 -1.98
C PRO A 175 17.55 -8.07 -3.47
N GLU A 176 17.36 -9.27 -4.03
CA GLU A 176 17.04 -9.49 -5.44
C GLU A 176 15.63 -8.97 -5.76
N SER A 177 14.64 -9.26 -4.90
CA SER A 177 13.27 -8.79 -5.12
C SER A 177 13.17 -7.27 -5.02
N GLN A 178 13.91 -6.65 -4.10
CA GLN A 178 13.97 -5.19 -3.97
C GLN A 178 14.69 -4.57 -5.19
N HIS A 179 15.75 -5.17 -5.68
CA HIS A 179 16.44 -4.72 -6.89
C HIS A 179 15.52 -4.78 -8.12
N ALA A 180 14.85 -5.90 -8.32
CA ALA A 180 13.86 -6.06 -9.39
C ALA A 180 12.70 -5.05 -9.26
N LYS A 181 12.20 -4.80 -8.04
CA LYS A 181 11.18 -3.78 -7.78
C LYS A 181 11.66 -2.40 -8.20
N THR A 182 12.88 -2.02 -7.87
CA THR A 182 13.45 -0.72 -8.26
C THR A 182 13.54 -0.58 -9.79
N LYS A 183 13.96 -1.63 -10.49
CA LYS A 183 13.99 -1.64 -11.96
C LYS A 183 12.61 -1.58 -12.60
N LYS A 184 11.58 -2.10 -11.93
CA LYS A 184 10.19 -2.07 -12.42
C LYS A 184 9.51 -0.71 -12.29
N ILE A 185 9.96 0.17 -11.40
CA ILE A 185 9.32 1.48 -11.18
C ILE A 185 9.17 2.28 -12.48
N PRO A 186 10.21 2.53 -13.29
CA PRO A 186 10.05 3.29 -14.52
C PRO A 186 9.14 2.60 -15.55
N LEU A 187 9.19 1.27 -15.66
CA LEU A 187 8.31 0.49 -16.53
C LEU A 187 6.84 0.63 -16.10
N TYR A 188 6.61 0.56 -14.81
CA TYR A 188 5.27 0.74 -14.24
C TYR A 188 4.72 2.15 -14.41
N GLU A 189 5.56 3.17 -14.24
CA GLU A 189 5.15 4.57 -14.46
C GLU A 189 4.87 4.83 -15.95
N GLU A 190 5.65 4.25 -16.87
CA GLU A 190 5.37 4.31 -18.30
C GLU A 190 4.05 3.62 -18.63
N ARG A 191 3.82 2.40 -18.08
CA ARG A 191 2.59 1.62 -18.29
C ARG A 191 1.32 2.36 -17.84
N ARG A 192 1.43 3.30 -16.90
CA ARG A 192 0.32 4.08 -16.36
C ARG A 192 0.01 5.36 -17.11
N LYS A 193 0.81 5.75 -18.10
CA LYS A 193 0.54 6.96 -18.89
C LYS A 193 -0.74 6.80 -19.67
N VAL A 194 -1.51 7.90 -19.72
CA VAL A 194 -2.72 7.96 -20.56
C VAL A 194 -2.31 7.90 -22.04
N GLY A 195 -3.04 7.09 -22.82
CA GLY A 195 -2.80 6.97 -24.26
C GLY A 195 -1.66 6.02 -24.66
N ILE A 196 -1.14 5.21 -23.72
CA ILE A 196 -0.22 4.13 -24.09
C ILE A 196 -0.96 3.11 -24.96
N ASP A 197 -0.34 2.68 -26.05
CA ASP A 197 -0.92 1.66 -26.92
C ASP A 197 -0.82 0.26 -26.28
N ASP A 198 -1.73 -0.65 -26.71
CA ASP A 198 -1.82 -2.00 -26.15
C ASP A 198 -0.59 -2.86 -26.41
N LYS A 199 0.14 -2.61 -27.51
CA LYS A 199 1.37 -3.35 -27.83
C LYS A 199 2.46 -2.97 -26.84
N ARG A 200 2.70 -1.65 -26.64
CA ARG A 200 3.70 -1.17 -25.70
C ARG A 200 3.36 -1.57 -24.26
N ALA A 201 2.08 -1.52 -23.89
CA ALA A 201 1.60 -1.97 -22.60
C ALA A 201 1.97 -3.43 -22.33
N ARG A 202 1.76 -4.33 -23.31
CA ARG A 202 2.12 -5.76 -23.19
C ARG A 202 3.64 -5.97 -23.13
N GLU A 203 4.41 -5.21 -23.93
CA GLU A 203 5.86 -5.25 -23.87
C GLU A 203 6.38 -4.92 -22.47
N LEU A 204 5.90 -3.81 -21.87
CA LEU A 204 6.25 -3.40 -20.51
C LEU A 204 5.88 -4.47 -19.47
N GLU A 205 4.71 -5.07 -19.60
CA GLU A 205 4.28 -6.17 -18.72
C GLU A 205 5.21 -7.38 -18.85
N SER A 206 5.61 -7.75 -20.07
CA SER A 206 6.57 -8.83 -20.31
C SER A 206 7.94 -8.53 -19.72
N GLU A 207 8.43 -7.29 -19.88
CA GLU A 207 9.68 -6.84 -19.27
C GLU A 207 9.65 -6.93 -17.74
N MET A 208 8.54 -6.47 -17.12
CA MET A 208 8.35 -6.57 -15.67
C MET A 208 8.27 -8.01 -15.17
N GLU A 209 7.69 -8.92 -15.96
CA GLU A 209 7.60 -10.34 -15.64
C GLU A 209 8.97 -11.01 -15.72
N LYS A 210 9.77 -10.72 -16.74
CA LYS A 210 11.17 -11.21 -16.85
C LYS A 210 12.00 -10.84 -15.63
N LEU A 211 11.88 -9.59 -15.15
CA LEU A 211 12.57 -9.16 -13.93
C LEU A 211 12.09 -9.92 -12.67
N ALA A 212 10.87 -10.44 -12.64
CA ALA A 212 10.40 -11.25 -11.53
C ALA A 212 10.88 -12.71 -11.62
N LEU A 213 11.06 -13.25 -12.84
CA LEU A 213 11.59 -14.59 -13.04
C LEU A 213 13.05 -14.73 -12.55
N GLU A 214 13.82 -13.64 -12.61
CA GLU A 214 15.21 -13.61 -12.13
C GLU A 214 15.32 -13.66 -10.59
N ILE A 215 14.22 -13.45 -9.85
CA ILE A 215 14.24 -13.46 -8.39
C ILE A 215 14.20 -14.91 -7.89
N PRO A 216 15.25 -15.36 -7.17
CA PRO A 216 15.25 -16.70 -6.58
C PRO A 216 14.20 -16.81 -5.47
N ASP A 217 13.61 -17.97 -5.34
CA ASP A 217 12.74 -18.25 -4.22
C ASP A 217 13.57 -18.51 -2.95
N PRO A 218 13.25 -17.86 -1.83
CA PRO A 218 13.91 -18.15 -0.57
C PRO A 218 13.68 -19.63 -0.15
N PRO A 219 14.67 -20.27 0.47
CA PRO A 219 14.47 -21.60 1.04
C PRO A 219 13.30 -21.61 2.03
N ARG A 220 12.44 -22.61 1.97
CA ARG A 220 11.28 -22.80 2.85
C ARG A 220 10.19 -21.72 2.70
N ILE A 221 10.15 -21.01 1.57
CA ILE A 221 9.17 -19.92 1.35
C ILE A 221 7.72 -20.40 1.44
N ASP A 222 7.49 -21.66 1.17
CA ASP A 222 6.20 -22.34 1.27
C ASP A 222 5.68 -22.48 2.72
N GLU A 223 6.53 -22.28 3.73
CA GLU A 223 6.11 -22.22 5.14
C GLU A 223 5.36 -20.93 5.48
N ILE A 224 5.60 -19.84 4.76
CA ILE A 224 4.83 -18.61 4.91
C ILE A 224 3.51 -18.78 4.16
N LYS A 225 2.44 -19.12 4.89
CA LYS A 225 1.11 -19.30 4.31
C LYS A 225 0.37 -17.98 4.15
N SER A 226 -0.21 -17.78 2.98
CA SER A 226 -1.14 -16.66 2.78
C SER A 226 -2.39 -16.85 3.62
N HIS A 227 -2.79 -15.80 4.35
CA HIS A 227 -4.02 -15.81 5.17
C HIS A 227 -4.64 -14.42 5.26
N SER A 228 -5.92 -14.36 5.62
CA SER A 228 -6.62 -13.13 5.94
C SER A 228 -7.63 -13.36 7.05
N SER A 229 -7.65 -12.49 8.05
CA SER A 229 -8.63 -12.55 9.14
C SER A 229 -10.08 -12.22 8.69
N LYS A 230 -10.23 -11.71 7.49
CA LYS A 230 -11.54 -11.46 6.86
C LYS A 230 -12.04 -12.73 6.15
N ASN A 231 -12.45 -13.73 6.95
CA ASN A 231 -13.14 -14.94 6.53
C ASN A 231 -12.31 -16.12 6.00
N LEU A 232 -12.27 -17.15 6.81
CA LEU A 232 -12.02 -18.55 6.44
C LEU A 232 -12.97 -19.11 5.35
N LYS A 233 -13.95 -18.34 4.88
CA LYS A 233 -14.91 -18.77 3.84
C LYS A 233 -14.49 -18.42 2.40
N HIS A 234 -13.39 -17.71 2.17
CA HIS A 234 -13.10 -17.08 0.87
C HIS A 234 -11.69 -17.32 0.32
N SER A 235 -11.05 -18.46 0.62
CA SER A 235 -9.81 -18.83 -0.07
C SER A 235 -10.00 -18.88 -1.60
N ASN A 236 -11.15 -19.35 -2.05
CA ASN A 236 -11.51 -19.41 -3.47
C ASN A 236 -11.86 -18.04 -4.07
N GLU A 237 -12.42 -17.10 -3.27
CA GLU A 237 -12.71 -15.74 -3.75
C GLU A 237 -11.48 -14.85 -3.83
N ILE A 238 -10.46 -15.09 -3.00
CA ILE A 238 -9.17 -14.40 -3.15
C ILE A 238 -8.54 -14.80 -4.49
N GLU A 239 -8.57 -16.06 -4.88
CA GLU A 239 -8.11 -16.51 -6.20
C GLU A 239 -8.92 -15.90 -7.34
N VAL A 240 -10.23 -15.91 -7.24
CA VAL A 240 -11.12 -15.34 -8.26
C VAL A 240 -10.93 -13.81 -8.33
N LYS A 241 -10.82 -13.13 -7.20
CA LYS A 241 -10.60 -11.69 -7.16
C LYS A 241 -9.21 -11.28 -7.66
N PHE A 242 -8.17 -12.10 -7.41
CA PHE A 242 -6.85 -11.91 -8.01
C PHE A 242 -6.85 -12.20 -9.51
N LYS A 243 -7.54 -13.23 -9.98
CA LYS A 243 -7.75 -13.47 -11.40
C LYS A 243 -8.53 -12.34 -12.06
N MET A 244 -9.64 -11.91 -11.47
CA MET A 244 -10.46 -10.81 -12.00
C MET A 244 -9.71 -9.46 -11.98
N THR A 245 -8.92 -9.14 -10.94
CA THR A 245 -8.11 -7.92 -10.94
C THR A 245 -6.96 -8.00 -11.94
N ASN A 246 -6.34 -9.16 -12.15
CA ASN A 246 -5.35 -9.32 -13.18
C ASN A 246 -5.97 -9.32 -14.60
N GLU A 247 -7.14 -9.92 -14.79
CA GLU A 247 -7.89 -9.85 -16.06
C GLU A 247 -8.39 -8.45 -16.35
N ILE A 248 -8.83 -7.68 -15.35
CA ILE A 248 -9.19 -6.25 -15.51
C ILE A 248 -7.95 -5.41 -15.82
N TYR A 249 -6.76 -5.79 -15.36
CA TYR A 249 -5.50 -5.15 -15.77
C TYR A 249 -5.05 -5.57 -17.17
N HIS A 250 -5.55 -6.69 -17.71
CA HIS A 250 -5.25 -7.16 -19.06
C HIS A 250 -6.19 -6.59 -20.14
N HIS A 251 -7.38 -6.13 -19.77
CA HIS A 251 -8.37 -5.66 -20.71
C HIS A 251 -8.92 -4.30 -20.28
N GLY A 252 -8.30 -3.24 -20.75
CA GLY A 252 -9.11 -2.07 -20.89
C GLY A 252 -8.61 -0.81 -20.21
N ILE A 253 -8.37 0.11 -21.06
CA ILE A 253 -8.61 1.53 -20.86
C ILE A 253 -10.07 1.66 -20.39
N ILE A 254 -10.27 2.17 -19.17
CA ILE A 254 -11.60 2.52 -18.65
C ILE A 254 -12.27 3.47 -19.66
N GLY A 255 -13.35 3.06 -20.27
CA GLY A 255 -14.13 3.89 -21.19
C GLY A 255 -14.45 3.28 -22.56
N MET A 256 -13.90 2.13 -22.95
CA MET A 256 -14.33 1.47 -24.18
C MET A 256 -15.53 0.57 -23.93
N LYS A 257 -16.73 1.05 -24.26
CA LYS A 257 -17.87 0.19 -24.57
C LYS A 257 -17.53 -0.60 -25.83
N TRP A 258 -17.36 -1.91 -25.71
CA TRP A 258 -17.37 -2.80 -26.87
C TRP A 258 -18.75 -2.72 -27.50
N GLY A 259 -18.78 -2.15 -28.68
CA GLY A 259 -20.02 -2.11 -29.48
C GLY A 259 -20.41 -3.52 -29.87
N VAL A 260 -21.64 -3.88 -29.53
CA VAL A 260 -22.37 -4.96 -30.14
C VAL A 260 -22.59 -4.55 -31.60
N ARG A 261 -22.08 -5.36 -32.52
CA ARG A 261 -22.61 -5.41 -33.90
C ARG A 261 -23.68 -6.48 -33.95
#